data_4756019dbba21b8608be084897e92b58
#
_entry.id   4756019dbba21b8608be084897e92b58
#
_cell.length_a   1.000
_cell.length_b   1.000
_cell.length_c   1.000
_cell.angle_alpha   90.00
_cell.angle_beta   90.00
_cell.angle_gamma   90.00
#
_symmetry.space_group_name_H-M   'P 1'
#
loop_
_entity.id
_entity.type
_entity.pdbx_description
1 polymer ?
#
loop_
_entity_poly.entity_id
_entity_poly.type
_entity_poly.pdbx_seq_one_letter_code
_entity_poly.pdbx_strand_id
1 'polypeptide(L)'
;MSMRMRAVLAAMAFGAAMSLGSGTADAQSAPNPPPLVDKPFVEHRLALQLSDRDAAKQGLVLSVANNLLKYYGPDKIAIEVVAFGPGIDLLRAGSPNRVKVDSLISQGVQFDICMNTVETVERETGKPVDLNPKAVKVQAGVAQILLLAEKGYRLVRP
;
A
#
# COMPACT_ATOMS: atom_id res chain seq x y z
N MET A 1 -63.11 43.10 -48.44
CA MET A 1 -63.27 41.72 -48.92
C MET A 1 -62.32 40.88 -48.17
N SER A 2 -62.75 40.34 -47.05
CA SER A 2 -63.13 38.95 -46.80
C SER A 2 -61.97 37.94 -47.04
N MET A 3 -61.39 37.40 -45.98
CA MET A 3 -61.72 36.04 -45.48
C MET A 3 -60.61 35.60 -44.53
N ARG A 4 -60.88 35.44 -43.29
CA ARG A 4 -61.01 34.25 -42.47
C ARG A 4 -60.05 33.12 -42.84
N MET A 5 -59.15 32.70 -41.94
CA MET A 5 -59.33 31.36 -41.40
C MET A 5 -58.19 30.91 -40.48
N ARG A 6 -58.55 30.66 -39.29
CA ARG A 6 -58.36 29.48 -38.44
C ARG A 6 -56.96 29.15 -37.96
N ALA A 7 -56.89 29.32 -36.67
CA ALA A 7 -55.94 28.76 -35.72
C ALA A 7 -55.93 27.22 -35.79
N VAL A 8 -54.75 26.61 -35.71
CA VAL A 8 -54.54 25.25 -35.19
C VAL A 8 -53.46 25.33 -34.15
N LEU A 9 -53.87 25.23 -32.91
CA LEU A 9 -52.98 24.93 -31.79
C LEU A 9 -52.53 23.46 -31.93
N ALA A 10 -51.22 23.24 -32.04
CA ALA A 10 -50.61 21.96 -31.79
C ALA A 10 -49.78 22.06 -30.51
N ALA A 11 -50.34 21.53 -29.41
CA ALA A 11 -49.66 21.37 -28.16
C ALA A 11 -48.67 20.21 -28.27
N MET A 12 -47.37 20.48 -28.32
CA MET A 12 -46.34 19.46 -28.12
C MET A 12 -45.94 19.41 -26.64
N ALA A 13 -46.40 18.36 -25.98
CA ALA A 13 -45.95 17.99 -24.64
C ALA A 13 -44.53 17.43 -24.76
N PHE A 14 -43.56 18.18 -24.28
CA PHE A 14 -42.17 17.71 -24.09
C PHE A 14 -42.11 16.95 -22.77
N GLY A 15 -42.21 15.64 -22.84
CA GLY A 15 -41.94 14.74 -21.72
C GLY A 15 -40.45 14.65 -21.49
N ALA A 16 -39.94 15.36 -20.48
CA ALA A 16 -38.59 15.18 -20.01
C ALA A 16 -38.51 13.88 -19.19
N ALA A 17 -38.06 12.80 -19.81
CA ALA A 17 -37.67 11.59 -19.11
C ALA A 17 -36.31 11.84 -18.41
N MET A 18 -36.36 12.14 -17.10
CA MET A 18 -35.16 12.08 -16.25
C MET A 18 -34.78 10.61 -16.06
N SER A 19 -33.80 10.13 -16.83
CA SER A 19 -33.12 8.88 -16.56
C SER A 19 -32.18 9.10 -15.36
N LEU A 20 -32.60 8.64 -14.18
CA LEU A 20 -31.72 8.45 -13.03
C LEU A 20 -30.71 7.36 -13.39
N GLY A 21 -29.57 7.77 -13.91
CA GLY A 21 -28.40 6.91 -14.06
C GLY A 21 -27.91 6.51 -12.67
N SER A 22 -28.28 5.30 -12.23
CA SER A 22 -27.65 4.66 -11.08
C SER A 22 -26.21 4.35 -11.45
N GLY A 23 -25.30 5.29 -11.19
CA GLY A 23 -23.87 5.05 -11.23
C GLY A 23 -23.55 4.01 -10.16
N THR A 24 -23.44 2.74 -10.53
CA THR A 24 -22.76 1.75 -9.72
C THR A 24 -21.31 2.20 -9.63
N ALA A 25 -20.90 2.73 -8.49
CA ALA A 25 -19.50 2.93 -8.18
C ALA A 25 -18.87 1.52 -8.23
N ASP A 26 -18.11 1.24 -9.29
CA ASP A 26 -17.20 0.11 -9.32
C ASP A 26 -16.28 0.26 -8.12
N ALA A 27 -16.53 -0.52 -7.09
CA ALA A 27 -15.57 -0.74 -6.03
C ALA A 27 -14.37 -1.40 -6.69
N GLN A 28 -13.36 -0.60 -7.04
CA GLN A 28 -12.08 -1.08 -7.50
C GLN A 28 -11.57 -2.06 -6.44
N SER A 29 -11.64 -3.34 -6.75
CA SER A 29 -11.02 -4.38 -5.93
C SER A 29 -9.55 -4.01 -5.75
N ALA A 30 -9.16 -3.77 -4.50
CA ALA A 30 -7.76 -3.52 -4.16
C ALA A 30 -6.90 -4.59 -4.82
N PRO A 31 -5.76 -4.22 -5.43
CA PRO A 31 -4.87 -5.21 -6.03
C PRO A 31 -4.53 -6.25 -4.98
N ASN A 32 -4.58 -7.53 -5.38
CA ASN A 32 -4.26 -8.64 -4.49
C ASN A 32 -2.92 -8.38 -3.79
N PRO A 33 -2.87 -8.47 -2.46
CA PRO A 33 -1.61 -8.33 -1.75
C PRO A 33 -0.62 -9.38 -2.27
N PRO A 34 0.68 -9.04 -2.32
CA PRO A 34 1.70 -9.99 -2.74
C PRO A 34 1.62 -11.25 -1.88
N PRO A 35 1.88 -12.45 -2.46
CA PRO A 35 1.86 -13.68 -1.70
C PRO A 35 2.89 -13.59 -0.58
N LEU A 36 2.47 -13.90 0.63
CA LEU A 36 3.39 -14.04 1.76
C LEU A 36 4.36 -15.18 1.45
N VAL A 37 5.62 -14.99 1.78
CA VAL A 37 6.61 -16.07 1.64
C VAL A 37 6.17 -17.22 2.54
N ASP A 38 5.78 -18.34 1.91
CA ASP A 38 5.38 -19.54 2.65
C ASP A 38 6.63 -20.18 3.25
N LYS A 39 6.74 -20.09 4.57
CA LYS A 39 7.79 -20.75 5.34
C LYS A 39 7.12 -21.87 6.14
N PRO A 40 7.23 -23.11 5.73
CA PRO A 40 6.45 -24.23 6.31
C PRO A 40 6.75 -24.50 7.80
N PHE A 41 7.89 -24.06 8.31
CA PHE A 41 8.32 -24.29 9.71
C PHE A 41 8.19 -23.04 10.60
N VAL A 42 7.48 -22.02 10.17
CA VAL A 42 7.32 -20.78 10.93
C VAL A 42 6.50 -21.00 12.19
N GLU A 43 7.12 -20.71 13.32
CA GLU A 43 6.50 -20.72 14.66
C GLU A 43 6.10 -19.30 15.11
N HIS A 44 6.81 -18.28 14.62
CA HIS A 44 6.63 -16.88 15.02
C HIS A 44 6.39 -15.98 13.82
N ARG A 45 5.45 -15.04 13.94
CA ARG A 45 5.13 -14.06 12.89
C ARG A 45 5.15 -12.66 13.47
N LEU A 46 5.92 -11.76 12.86
CA LEU A 46 6.12 -10.41 13.32
C LEU A 46 5.99 -9.40 12.18
N ALA A 47 5.14 -8.40 12.38
CA ALA A 47 5.09 -7.20 11.56
C ALA A 47 5.79 -6.05 12.31
N LEU A 48 6.82 -5.47 11.69
CA LEU A 48 7.51 -4.29 12.19
C LEU A 48 7.02 -3.06 11.45
N GLN A 49 6.43 -2.10 12.17
CA GLN A 49 5.97 -0.85 11.59
C GLN A 49 7.09 0.18 11.54
N LEU A 50 7.29 0.81 10.38
CA LEU A 50 8.16 1.98 10.24
C LEU A 50 7.44 3.13 9.55
N SER A 51 7.20 4.23 10.29
CA SER A 51 6.57 5.44 9.76
C SER A 51 7.47 6.68 9.87
N ASP A 52 8.70 6.53 10.31
CA ASP A 52 9.65 7.60 10.58
C ASP A 52 10.85 7.58 9.63
N ARG A 53 11.37 8.77 9.27
CA ARG A 53 12.65 8.90 8.56
C ARG A 53 13.86 9.00 9.49
N ASP A 54 13.62 9.05 10.79
CA ASP A 54 14.69 9.14 11.78
C ASP A 54 15.68 7.97 11.65
N ALA A 55 16.98 8.29 11.55
CA ALA A 55 18.02 7.29 11.29
C ALA A 55 18.16 6.28 12.44
N ALA A 56 17.93 6.71 13.70
CA ALA A 56 18.01 5.83 14.86
C ALA A 56 16.85 4.83 14.85
N LYS A 57 15.62 5.28 14.51
CA LYS A 57 14.45 4.39 14.37
C LYS A 57 14.60 3.42 13.21
N GLN A 58 15.11 3.86 12.06
CA GLN A 58 15.44 2.96 10.96
C GLN A 58 16.48 1.91 11.38
N GLY A 59 17.54 2.35 12.07
CA GLY A 59 18.56 1.45 12.62
C GLY A 59 18.00 0.47 13.63
N LEU A 60 17.06 0.91 14.48
CA LEU A 60 16.41 0.06 15.49
C LEU A 60 15.57 -1.04 14.84
N VAL A 61 14.73 -0.70 13.84
CA VAL A 61 13.94 -1.69 13.08
C VAL A 61 14.83 -2.77 12.47
N LEU A 62 15.92 -2.38 11.81
CA LEU A 62 16.86 -3.32 11.19
C LEU A 62 17.56 -4.19 12.24
N SER A 63 17.93 -3.59 13.37
CA SER A 63 18.57 -4.31 14.49
C SER A 63 17.61 -5.32 15.13
N VAL A 64 16.35 -4.95 15.35
CA VAL A 64 15.32 -5.85 15.88
C VAL A 64 15.12 -7.04 14.95
N ALA A 65 14.95 -6.81 13.64
CA ALA A 65 14.81 -7.88 12.66
C ALA A 65 16.02 -8.83 12.69
N ASN A 66 17.24 -8.30 12.66
CA ASN A 66 18.47 -9.11 12.72
C ASN A 66 18.60 -9.93 14.02
N ASN A 67 18.27 -9.32 15.17
CA ASN A 67 18.37 -9.99 16.45
C ASN A 67 17.36 -11.14 16.58
N LEU A 68 16.15 -10.96 16.04
CA LEU A 68 15.13 -12.01 16.04
C LEU A 68 15.49 -13.16 15.10
N LEU A 69 16.07 -12.88 13.93
CA LEU A 69 16.60 -13.92 13.05
C LEU A 69 17.71 -14.74 13.73
N LYS A 70 18.60 -14.07 14.50
CA LYS A 70 19.64 -14.76 15.26
C LYS A 70 19.08 -15.60 16.39
N TYR A 71 18.02 -15.10 17.06
CA TYR A 71 17.45 -15.78 18.21
C TYR A 71 16.61 -17.01 17.85
N TYR A 72 15.74 -16.90 16.84
CA TYR A 72 14.84 -17.98 16.46
C TYR A 72 15.32 -18.81 15.27
N GLY A 73 16.21 -18.26 14.46
CA GLY A 73 16.59 -18.82 13.16
C GLY A 73 15.66 -18.35 12.03
N PRO A 74 16.19 -18.20 10.79
CA PRO A 74 15.45 -17.65 9.67
C PRO A 74 14.26 -18.51 9.22
N ASP A 75 14.26 -19.81 9.51
CA ASP A 75 13.20 -20.75 9.11
C ASP A 75 12.03 -20.74 10.10
N LYS A 76 12.27 -20.33 11.35
CA LYS A 76 11.26 -20.38 12.42
C LYS A 76 10.51 -19.07 12.63
N ILE A 77 10.99 -17.98 12.05
CA ILE A 77 10.34 -16.68 12.16
C ILE A 77 10.08 -16.05 10.80
N ALA A 78 8.85 -15.57 10.59
CA ALA A 78 8.50 -14.67 9.49
C ALA A 78 8.49 -13.24 10.00
N ILE A 79 9.26 -12.36 9.36
CA ILE A 79 9.33 -10.94 9.69
C ILE A 79 8.97 -10.14 8.45
N GLU A 80 8.01 -9.24 8.58
CA GLU A 80 7.68 -8.24 7.57
C GLU A 80 7.83 -6.84 8.15
N VAL A 81 8.57 -6.00 7.44
CA VAL A 81 8.78 -4.59 7.78
C VAL A 81 7.91 -3.76 6.87
N VAL A 82 6.88 -3.11 7.42
CA VAL A 82 5.94 -2.29 6.63
C VAL A 82 6.30 -0.82 6.79
N ALA A 83 6.82 -0.22 5.70
CA ALA A 83 7.24 1.17 5.64
C ALA A 83 6.19 2.05 4.94
N PHE A 84 5.74 3.10 5.60
CA PHE A 84 4.82 4.10 5.06
C PHE A 84 5.12 5.51 5.61
N GLY A 85 4.47 6.55 5.05
CA GLY A 85 4.82 7.91 5.38
C GLY A 85 6.32 8.16 5.23
N PRO A 86 6.97 8.99 6.07
CA PRO A 86 8.41 9.22 6.00
C PRO A 86 9.30 7.97 6.12
N GLY A 87 8.76 6.86 6.64
CA GLY A 87 9.49 5.59 6.76
C GLY A 87 9.89 4.96 5.44
N ILE A 88 9.26 5.32 4.32
CA ILE A 88 9.63 4.81 2.99
C ILE A 88 11.08 5.17 2.61
N ASP A 89 11.69 6.17 3.25
CA ASP A 89 13.07 6.57 2.97
C ASP A 89 14.07 5.42 3.25
N LEU A 90 13.74 4.49 4.15
CA LEU A 90 14.53 3.26 4.35
C LEU A 90 14.65 2.42 3.07
N LEU A 91 13.59 2.41 2.25
CA LEU A 91 13.46 1.54 1.08
C LEU A 91 13.71 2.27 -0.25
N ARG A 92 14.32 3.45 -0.22
CA ARG A 92 14.82 4.10 -1.42
C ARG A 92 16.08 3.41 -1.93
N ALA A 93 16.30 3.43 -3.23
CA ALA A 93 17.50 2.86 -3.86
C ALA A 93 18.80 3.45 -3.30
N GLY A 94 18.81 4.78 -3.03
CA GLY A 94 19.93 5.51 -2.44
C GLY A 94 19.97 5.51 -0.91
N SER A 95 19.19 4.67 -0.22
CA SER A 95 19.20 4.62 1.25
C SER A 95 20.58 4.24 1.80
N PRO A 96 21.10 4.93 2.82
CA PRO A 96 22.35 4.55 3.47
C PRO A 96 22.26 3.16 4.15
N ASN A 97 21.06 2.69 4.41
CA ASN A 97 20.80 1.36 4.98
C ASN A 97 20.58 0.27 3.91
N ARG A 98 20.70 0.58 2.62
CA ARG A 98 20.42 -0.31 1.51
C ARG A 98 21.06 -1.69 1.67
N VAL A 99 22.35 -1.74 1.98
CA VAL A 99 23.10 -3.01 2.14
C VAL A 99 22.53 -3.85 3.28
N LYS A 100 22.14 -3.22 4.40
CA LYS A 100 21.54 -3.93 5.54
C LYS A 100 20.15 -4.46 5.19
N VAL A 101 19.33 -3.67 4.52
CA VAL A 101 18.00 -4.08 4.01
C VAL A 101 18.16 -5.29 3.09
N ASP A 102 19.04 -5.21 2.09
CA ASP A 102 19.26 -6.28 1.13
C ASP A 102 19.79 -7.56 1.79
N SER A 103 20.62 -7.44 2.81
CA SER A 103 21.10 -8.57 3.61
C SER A 103 19.96 -9.24 4.40
N LEU A 104 19.06 -8.47 5.00
CA LEU A 104 17.90 -9.02 5.71
C LEU A 104 16.91 -9.67 4.74
N ILE A 105 16.71 -9.09 3.54
CA ILE A 105 15.89 -9.72 2.49
C ILE A 105 16.47 -11.08 2.09
N SER A 106 17.79 -11.20 1.93
CA SER A 106 18.43 -12.47 1.60
C SER A 106 18.28 -13.55 2.70
N GLN A 107 17.99 -13.12 3.93
CA GLN A 107 17.70 -13.98 5.08
C GLN A 107 16.17 -14.23 5.26
N GLY A 108 15.35 -13.77 4.30
CA GLY A 108 13.92 -14.02 4.28
C GLY A 108 13.07 -13.04 5.09
N VAL A 109 13.58 -11.83 5.39
CA VAL A 109 12.76 -10.72 5.87
C VAL A 109 12.12 -10.04 4.67
N GLN A 110 10.81 -9.81 4.72
CA GLN A 110 10.11 -9.03 3.71
C GLN A 110 10.08 -7.56 4.10
N PHE A 111 10.29 -6.69 3.13
CA PHE A 111 10.16 -5.24 3.30
C PHE A 111 9.09 -4.72 2.36
N ASP A 112 8.00 -4.21 2.94
CA ASP A 112 6.84 -3.70 2.23
C ASP A 112 6.90 -2.17 2.16
N ILE A 113 6.72 -1.63 0.96
CA ILE A 113 6.65 -0.18 0.75
C ILE A 113 5.24 0.23 0.33
N CYS A 114 4.69 1.22 1.04
CA CYS A 114 3.37 1.78 0.79
C CYS A 114 3.35 2.64 -0.47
N MET A 115 2.65 2.18 -1.51
CA MET A 115 2.56 2.90 -2.78
C MET A 115 1.73 4.17 -2.67
N ASN A 116 0.69 4.23 -1.84
CA ASN A 116 -0.04 5.49 -1.57
C ASN A 116 0.90 6.59 -1.06
N THR A 117 1.90 6.24 -0.25
CA THR A 117 2.92 7.21 0.19
C THR A 117 3.85 7.60 -0.96
N VAL A 118 4.30 6.63 -1.75
CA VAL A 118 5.16 6.89 -2.91
C VAL A 118 4.47 7.84 -3.88
N GLU A 119 3.25 7.54 -4.28
CA GLU A 119 2.43 8.36 -5.19
C GLU A 119 2.20 9.78 -4.63
N THR A 120 2.03 9.91 -3.31
CA THR A 120 1.91 11.22 -2.67
C THR A 120 3.20 12.03 -2.80
N VAL A 121 4.35 11.41 -2.50
CA VAL A 121 5.66 12.07 -2.63
C VAL A 121 5.94 12.46 -4.08
N GLU A 122 5.64 11.59 -5.04
CA GLU A 122 5.80 11.88 -6.47
C GLU A 122 4.92 13.04 -6.93
N ARG A 123 3.66 13.09 -6.48
CA ARG A 123 2.75 14.20 -6.76
C ARG A 123 3.22 15.52 -6.16
N GLU A 124 3.73 15.50 -4.93
CA GLU A 124 4.20 16.71 -4.24
C GLU A 124 5.53 17.23 -4.78
N THR A 125 6.42 16.33 -5.17
CA THR A 125 7.76 16.71 -5.64
C THR A 125 7.88 16.86 -7.16
N GLY A 126 6.91 16.32 -7.91
CA GLY A 126 6.96 16.23 -9.37
C GLY A 126 8.06 15.30 -9.89
N LYS A 127 8.62 14.43 -9.05
CA LYS A 127 9.73 13.54 -9.40
C LYS A 127 9.43 12.10 -8.98
N PRO A 128 9.81 11.11 -9.81
CA PRO A 128 9.68 9.71 -9.43
C PRO A 128 10.56 9.38 -8.22
N VAL A 129 10.04 8.49 -7.37
CA VAL A 129 10.79 7.96 -6.23
C VAL A 129 11.55 6.72 -6.67
N ASP A 130 12.88 6.78 -6.63
CA ASP A 130 13.72 5.62 -6.94
C ASP A 130 13.72 4.65 -5.74
N LEU A 131 13.16 3.46 -5.95
CA LEU A 131 12.91 2.46 -4.91
C LEU A 131 13.90 1.30 -4.98
N ASN A 132 14.14 0.69 -3.83
CA ASN A 132 14.83 -0.60 -3.77
C ASN A 132 14.01 -1.64 -4.58
N PRO A 133 14.56 -2.22 -5.67
CA PRO A 133 13.82 -3.16 -6.49
C PRO A 133 13.48 -4.48 -5.78
N LYS A 134 14.09 -4.76 -4.64
CA LYS A 134 13.80 -5.93 -3.81
C LYS A 134 12.68 -5.68 -2.80
N ALA A 135 12.26 -4.42 -2.60
CA ALA A 135 11.12 -4.12 -1.74
C ALA A 135 9.81 -4.53 -2.43
N VAL A 136 8.92 -5.08 -1.63
CA VAL A 136 7.58 -5.48 -2.07
C VAL A 136 6.66 -4.26 -2.07
N LYS A 137 6.01 -4.01 -3.19
CA LYS A 137 5.08 -2.88 -3.32
C LYS A 137 3.71 -3.30 -2.80
N VAL A 138 3.23 -2.62 -1.77
CA VAL A 138 1.87 -2.77 -1.24
C VAL A 138 1.07 -1.49 -1.44
N GLN A 139 -0.19 -1.58 -1.83
CA GLN A 139 -0.97 -0.38 -2.14
C GLN A 139 -1.11 0.53 -0.92
N ALA A 140 -1.45 -0.02 0.24
CA ALA A 140 -1.63 0.74 1.48
C ALA A 140 -0.93 0.03 2.65
N GLY A 141 0.08 0.67 3.25
CA GLY A 141 0.87 0.07 4.33
C GLY A 141 0.04 -0.32 5.55
N VAL A 142 -0.93 0.51 5.96
CA VAL A 142 -1.79 0.17 7.12
C VAL A 142 -2.74 -0.98 6.79
N ALA A 143 -3.26 -1.07 5.56
CA ALA A 143 -4.07 -2.22 5.14
C ALA A 143 -3.24 -3.52 5.14
N GLN A 144 -1.97 -3.44 4.72
CA GLN A 144 -1.05 -4.58 4.81
C GLN A 144 -0.85 -5.03 6.26
N ILE A 145 -0.68 -4.09 7.20
CA ILE A 145 -0.56 -4.40 8.63
C ILE A 145 -1.81 -5.13 9.15
N LEU A 146 -3.01 -4.68 8.77
CA LEU A 146 -4.26 -5.35 9.15
C LEU A 146 -4.33 -6.77 8.59
N LEU A 147 -3.99 -6.95 7.31
CA LEU A 147 -3.93 -8.25 6.67
C LEU A 147 -2.94 -9.19 7.38
N LEU A 148 -1.77 -8.69 7.76
CA LEU A 148 -0.77 -9.45 8.51
C LEU A 148 -1.30 -9.85 9.89
N ALA A 149 -1.98 -8.94 10.60
CA ALA A 149 -2.59 -9.24 11.89
C ALA A 149 -3.64 -10.36 11.78
N GLU A 150 -4.49 -10.34 10.75
CA GLU A 150 -5.45 -11.40 10.44
C GLU A 150 -4.78 -12.75 10.16
N LYS A 151 -3.55 -12.73 9.63
CA LYS A 151 -2.71 -13.91 9.39
C LYS A 151 -1.84 -14.32 10.59
N GLY A 152 -2.10 -13.73 11.77
CA GLY A 152 -1.45 -14.08 13.03
C GLY A 152 -0.09 -13.41 13.26
N TYR A 153 0.25 -12.37 12.48
CA TYR A 153 1.42 -11.56 12.78
C TYR A 153 1.16 -10.64 13.98
N ARG A 154 2.13 -10.59 14.88
CA ARG A 154 2.12 -9.63 15.98
C ARG A 154 2.73 -8.32 15.51
N LEU A 155 2.04 -7.21 15.73
CA LEU A 155 2.55 -5.89 15.39
C LEU A 155 3.47 -5.35 16.48
N VAL A 156 4.67 -4.93 16.09
CA VAL A 156 5.60 -4.20 16.95
C VAL A 156 6.05 -2.92 16.25
N ARG A 157 6.03 -1.84 16.97
CA ARG A 157 6.57 -0.54 16.57
C ARG A 157 7.77 -0.21 17.45
N PRO A 158 8.99 -0.46 16.97
CA PRO A 158 10.22 -0.17 17.72
C PRO A 158 10.47 1.31 17.90
#